data_369f7812c99691d28be4e724264dbc65
#
_entry.id   369f7812c99691d28be4e724264dbc65
#
_cell.length_a   1.000
_cell.length_b   1.000
_cell.length_c   1.000
_cell.angle_alpha   90.00
_cell.angle_beta   90.00
_cell.angle_gamma   90.00
#
_symmetry.space_group_name_H-M   'P 1'
#
loop_
_entity.id
_entity.type
_entity.pdbx_description
1 polymer ?
#
loop_
_entity_poly.entity_id
_entity_poly.type
_entity_poly.pdbx_seq_one_letter_code
_entity_poly.pdbx_strand_id
1 'polypeptide(L)'
;YPGWLEGRDGGAAPGATGLPSRIEGIGRARLEPSFVPAVIDHMIQVPDAASVAAMRHLLDHAGLHAGPSTGTNLWGVWQLIAEMIAQGRRGSVVSLMCDGGDRYAGNYYNPGWLQAQGLDPEPHEATIRDFFATGTWPA
;
A
#
# COMPACT_ATOMS: atom_id res chain seq x y z
N TYR A 1 1.07 -10.42 -2.21
CA TYR A 1 1.80 -11.59 -2.74
C TYR A 1 2.34 -11.31 -4.15
N PRO A 2 3.52 -10.66 -4.30
CA PRO A 2 4.08 -10.35 -5.61
C PRO A 2 4.22 -11.58 -6.51
N GLY A 3 4.71 -12.71 -5.97
CA GLY A 3 4.85 -13.94 -6.73
C GLY A 3 3.53 -14.52 -7.26
N TRP A 4 2.39 -14.16 -6.68
CA TRP A 4 1.08 -14.56 -7.21
C TRP A 4 0.73 -13.78 -8.49
N LEU A 5 1.06 -12.49 -8.55
CA LEU A 5 0.85 -11.68 -9.75
C LEU A 5 1.67 -12.21 -10.93
N GLU A 6 2.92 -12.57 -10.68
CA GLU A 6 3.83 -13.11 -11.71
C GLU A 6 3.39 -14.50 -12.21
N GLY A 7 2.77 -15.32 -11.35
CA GLY A 7 2.30 -16.67 -11.69
C GLY A 7 0.92 -16.74 -12.33
N ARG A 8 0.16 -15.65 -12.35
CA ARG A 8 -1.25 -15.63 -12.78
C ARG A 8 -1.45 -15.95 -14.26
N ASP A 9 -0.47 -15.68 -15.11
CA ASP A 9 -0.54 -15.84 -16.57
C ASP A 9 -0.02 -17.21 -17.06
N GLY A 10 -0.04 -18.23 -16.22
CA GLY A 10 0.30 -19.62 -16.60
C GLY A 10 1.74 -20.01 -16.41
N GLY A 11 2.53 -19.21 -15.70
CA GLY A 11 3.86 -19.59 -15.23
C GLY A 11 3.80 -20.63 -14.10
N ALA A 12 4.97 -21.19 -13.77
CA ALA A 12 5.12 -22.08 -12.62
C ALA A 12 4.58 -21.42 -11.34
N ALA A 13 4.07 -22.22 -10.41
CA ALA A 13 3.58 -21.74 -9.14
C ALA A 13 4.49 -20.64 -8.57
N PRO A 14 3.95 -19.49 -8.16
CA PRO A 14 4.75 -18.36 -7.77
C PRO A 14 5.67 -18.75 -6.62
N GLY A 15 6.96 -18.71 -6.87
CA GLY A 15 7.98 -18.92 -5.86
C GLY A 15 7.97 -17.80 -4.82
N ALA A 16 8.60 -18.03 -3.69
CA ALA A 16 8.88 -16.95 -2.76
C ALA A 16 9.74 -15.90 -3.45
N THR A 17 9.36 -14.62 -3.32
CA THR A 17 10.16 -13.51 -3.89
C THR A 17 11.50 -13.33 -3.18
N GLY A 18 11.68 -13.94 -1.99
CA GLY A 18 12.85 -13.77 -1.13
C GLY A 18 12.97 -12.37 -0.49
N LEU A 19 12.12 -11.45 -0.86
CA LEU A 19 12.12 -10.07 -0.36
C LEU A 19 10.90 -9.84 0.56
N PRO A 20 11.08 -9.88 1.89
CA PRO A 20 10.02 -9.55 2.81
C PRO A 20 9.71 -8.04 2.73
N SER A 21 8.44 -7.69 2.86
CA SER A 21 8.05 -6.31 3.11
C SER A 21 8.60 -5.85 4.48
N ARG A 22 8.97 -4.58 4.57
CA ARG A 22 9.33 -3.92 5.84
C ARG A 22 8.11 -3.37 6.58
N ILE A 23 6.93 -3.51 6.00
CA ILE A 23 5.68 -3.15 6.67
C ILE A 23 5.31 -4.27 7.63
N GLU A 24 5.23 -3.93 8.92
CA GLU A 24 4.93 -4.89 9.97
C GLU A 24 3.54 -5.53 9.75
N GLY A 25 3.48 -6.85 9.85
CA GLY A 25 2.24 -7.62 9.78
C GLY A 25 1.74 -7.99 8.39
N ILE A 26 2.34 -7.44 7.31
CA ILE A 26 1.94 -7.72 5.91
C ILE A 26 3.14 -8.12 5.06
N GLY A 27 2.88 -8.48 3.79
CA GLY A 27 3.95 -8.74 2.83
C GLY A 27 4.63 -10.09 3.01
N ARG A 28 3.86 -11.19 3.00
CA ARG A 28 4.41 -12.53 3.08
C ARG A 28 5.29 -12.85 1.87
N ALA A 29 6.48 -13.36 2.11
CA ALA A 29 7.43 -13.75 1.06
C ALA A 29 7.03 -15.03 0.31
N ARG A 30 6.05 -15.77 0.81
CA ARG A 30 5.53 -17.01 0.22
C ARG A 30 4.01 -17.03 0.27
N LEU A 31 3.40 -17.85 -0.60
CA LEU A 31 1.98 -18.15 -0.51
C LEU A 31 1.71 -19.02 0.73
N GLU A 32 0.80 -18.55 1.55
CA GLU A 32 0.32 -19.31 2.70
C GLU A 32 -0.85 -20.22 2.30
N PRO A 33 -1.03 -21.39 2.93
CA PRO A 33 -2.15 -22.29 2.61
C PRO A 33 -3.53 -21.67 2.80
N SER A 34 -3.64 -20.64 3.62
CA SER A 34 -4.87 -19.88 3.86
C SER A 34 -5.19 -18.86 2.75
N PHE A 35 -4.28 -18.62 1.82
CA PHE A 35 -4.51 -17.70 0.71
C PHE A 35 -5.43 -18.35 -0.33
N VAL A 36 -6.58 -17.73 -0.57
CA VAL A 36 -7.60 -18.23 -1.52
C VAL A 36 -7.68 -17.28 -2.72
N PRO A 37 -6.95 -17.55 -3.82
CA PRO A 37 -6.91 -16.65 -4.99
C PRO A 37 -8.29 -16.39 -5.61
N ALA A 38 -9.18 -17.36 -5.54
CA ALA A 38 -10.50 -17.29 -6.16
C ALA A 38 -11.42 -16.18 -5.60
N VAL A 39 -11.10 -15.64 -4.42
CA VAL A 39 -11.86 -14.52 -3.81
C VAL A 39 -11.23 -13.17 -4.05
N ILE A 40 -10.16 -13.11 -4.83
CA ILE A 40 -9.40 -11.87 -5.14
C ILE A 40 -9.72 -11.44 -6.57
N ASP A 41 -10.45 -10.35 -6.74
CA ASP A 41 -10.77 -9.79 -8.05
C ASP A 41 -9.61 -8.95 -8.60
N HIS A 42 -8.91 -8.21 -7.73
CA HIS A 42 -7.82 -7.32 -8.10
C HIS A 42 -6.73 -7.31 -7.04
N MET A 43 -5.47 -7.32 -7.45
CA MET A 43 -4.33 -7.23 -6.54
C MET A 43 -3.41 -6.09 -6.98
N ILE A 44 -3.09 -5.21 -6.05
CA ILE A 44 -2.21 -4.07 -6.23
C ILE A 44 -0.92 -4.32 -5.47
N GLN A 45 0.21 -4.14 -6.14
CA GLN A 45 1.51 -4.15 -5.48
C GLN A 45 1.82 -2.76 -4.94
N VAL A 46 2.06 -2.65 -3.63
CA VAL A 46 2.32 -1.39 -2.95
C VAL A 46 3.74 -1.38 -2.42
N PRO A 47 4.60 -0.43 -2.85
CA PRO A 47 5.93 -0.25 -2.27
C PRO A 47 5.85 0.12 -0.77
N ASP A 48 6.81 -0.36 0.02
CA ASP A 48 6.84 -0.05 1.46
C ASP A 48 6.89 1.46 1.75
N ALA A 49 7.68 2.20 0.97
CA ALA A 49 7.76 3.67 1.11
C ALA A 49 6.43 4.38 0.76
N ALA A 50 5.65 3.83 -0.19
CA ALA A 50 4.32 4.33 -0.52
C ALA A 50 3.33 4.13 0.64
N SER A 51 3.44 3.01 1.35
CA SER A 51 2.64 2.77 2.57
C SER A 51 2.95 3.80 3.65
N VAL A 52 4.24 4.15 3.82
CA VAL A 52 4.66 5.20 4.76
C VAL A 52 4.14 6.58 4.34
N ALA A 53 4.26 6.93 3.07
CA ALA A 53 3.73 8.20 2.54
C ALA A 53 2.23 8.33 2.78
N ALA A 54 1.47 7.26 2.51
CA ALA A 54 0.02 7.27 2.68
C ALA A 54 -0.42 7.38 4.15
N MET A 55 0.25 6.70 5.09
CA MET A 55 -0.09 6.83 6.51
C MET A 55 0.24 8.23 7.06
N ARG A 56 1.33 8.85 6.60
CA ARG A 56 1.70 10.22 6.98
C ARG A 56 0.71 11.23 6.42
N HIS A 57 0.31 11.06 5.15
CA HIS A 57 -0.72 11.89 4.54
C HIS A 57 -2.05 11.83 5.32
N LEU A 58 -2.44 10.66 5.80
CA LEU A 58 -3.64 10.49 6.62
C LEU A 58 -3.56 11.28 7.92
N LEU A 59 -2.39 11.26 8.59
CA LEU A 59 -2.16 12.05 9.78
C LEU A 59 -2.23 13.55 9.49
N ASP A 60 -1.52 14.01 8.46
CA ASP A 60 -1.37 15.43 8.15
C ASP A 60 -2.68 16.08 7.68
N HIS A 61 -3.53 15.34 6.97
CA HIS A 61 -4.76 15.90 6.36
C HIS A 61 -6.05 15.54 7.08
N ALA A 62 -6.09 14.43 7.80
CA ALA A 62 -7.28 13.99 8.53
C ALA A 62 -7.08 13.91 10.04
N GLY A 63 -5.87 14.11 10.55
CA GLY A 63 -5.54 13.98 11.97
C GLY A 63 -5.65 12.54 12.48
N LEU A 64 -5.68 11.56 11.59
CA LEU A 64 -5.82 10.14 11.95
C LEU A 64 -4.45 9.47 12.02
N HIS A 65 -4.07 9.08 13.23
CA HIS A 65 -2.80 8.43 13.52
C HIS A 65 -2.95 6.91 13.37
N ALA A 66 -2.48 6.36 12.26
CA ALA A 66 -2.65 4.95 11.89
C ALA A 66 -1.31 4.25 11.63
N GLY A 67 -1.33 2.91 11.64
CA GLY A 67 -0.18 2.09 11.32
C GLY A 67 0.10 1.99 9.80
N PRO A 68 1.29 1.49 9.41
CA PRO A 68 1.71 1.46 8.01
C PRO A 68 0.88 0.51 7.14
N SER A 69 0.26 -0.52 7.70
CA SER A 69 -0.68 -1.39 6.97
C SER A 69 -1.94 -0.65 6.53
N THR A 70 -2.41 0.34 7.32
CA THR A 70 -3.45 1.27 6.89
C THR A 70 -2.98 2.11 5.71
N GLY A 71 -1.72 2.57 5.74
CA GLY A 71 -1.11 3.28 4.60
C GLY A 71 -1.09 2.43 3.34
N THR A 72 -0.76 1.14 3.43
CA THR A 72 -0.82 0.20 2.31
C THR A 72 -2.22 0.13 1.72
N ASN A 73 -3.24 0.00 2.58
CA ASN A 73 -4.63 -0.03 2.14
C ASN A 73 -5.03 1.27 1.45
N LEU A 74 -4.68 2.43 2.00
CA LEU A 74 -5.01 3.73 1.44
C LEU A 74 -4.38 3.97 0.07
N TRP A 75 -3.12 3.59 -0.09
CA TRP A 75 -2.45 3.68 -1.39
C TRP A 75 -3.22 2.92 -2.47
N GLY A 76 -3.62 1.66 -2.18
CA GLY A 76 -4.44 0.85 -3.09
C GLY A 76 -5.83 1.45 -3.32
N VAL A 77 -6.45 2.04 -2.30
CA VAL A 77 -7.74 2.75 -2.42
C VAL A 77 -7.64 3.91 -3.39
N TRP A 78 -6.61 4.74 -3.30
CA TRP A 78 -6.45 5.89 -4.19
C TRP A 78 -6.18 5.48 -5.64
N GLN A 79 -5.41 4.42 -5.87
CA GLN A 79 -5.26 3.83 -7.20
C GLN A 79 -6.61 3.37 -7.77
N LEU A 80 -7.38 2.62 -6.97
CA LEU A 80 -8.71 2.16 -7.38
C LEU A 80 -9.67 3.34 -7.66
N ILE A 81 -9.63 4.39 -6.85
CA ILE A 81 -10.45 5.59 -7.07
C ILE A 81 -10.04 6.28 -8.37
N ALA A 82 -8.75 6.42 -8.65
CA ALA A 82 -8.27 6.99 -9.90
C ALA A 82 -8.73 6.18 -11.13
N GLU A 83 -8.69 4.85 -11.04
CA GLU A 83 -9.24 3.98 -12.08
C GLU A 83 -10.75 4.17 -12.27
N MET A 84 -11.49 4.27 -11.16
CA MET A 84 -12.93 4.54 -11.20
C MET A 84 -13.23 5.89 -11.86
N ILE A 85 -12.47 6.94 -11.55
CA ILE A 85 -12.59 8.27 -12.17
C ILE A 85 -12.34 8.16 -13.68
N ALA A 86 -11.23 7.54 -14.07
CA ALA A 86 -10.85 7.39 -15.47
C ALA A 86 -11.90 6.62 -16.30
N GLN A 87 -12.60 5.68 -15.66
CA GLN A 87 -13.65 4.87 -16.27
C GLN A 87 -15.06 5.47 -16.15
N GLY A 88 -15.19 6.64 -15.52
CA GLY A 88 -16.49 7.25 -15.25
C GLY A 88 -17.39 6.45 -14.31
N ARG A 89 -16.81 5.52 -13.54
CA ARG A 89 -17.54 4.69 -12.57
C ARG A 89 -17.82 5.47 -11.29
N ARG A 90 -19.01 5.26 -10.75
CA ARG A 90 -19.43 5.78 -9.45
C ARG A 90 -19.65 4.65 -8.47
N GLY A 91 -19.42 4.89 -7.18
CA GLY A 91 -19.62 3.88 -6.15
C GLY A 91 -18.95 4.29 -4.83
N SER A 92 -18.95 3.36 -3.89
CA SER A 92 -18.27 3.50 -2.60
C SER A 92 -17.06 2.56 -2.55
N VAL A 93 -15.96 3.03 -1.99
CA VAL A 93 -14.80 2.21 -1.69
C VAL A 93 -14.69 2.10 -0.18
N VAL A 94 -14.66 0.88 0.32
CA VAL A 94 -14.51 0.58 1.76
C VAL A 94 -13.12 0.02 2.00
N SER A 95 -12.45 0.52 3.02
CA SER A 95 -11.13 0.07 3.42
C SER A 95 -11.05 -0.21 4.91
N LEU A 96 -10.03 -0.95 5.32
CA LEU A 96 -9.75 -1.25 6.73
C LEU A 96 -8.71 -0.27 7.27
N MET A 97 -9.03 0.38 8.38
CA MET A 97 -8.06 1.01 9.26
C MET A 97 -7.60 -0.04 10.28
N CYS A 98 -6.36 -0.52 10.13
CA CYS A 98 -5.88 -1.72 10.83
C CYS A 98 -5.59 -1.46 12.31
N ASP A 99 -4.50 -0.76 12.61
CA ASP A 99 -4.09 -0.44 13.98
C ASP A 99 -3.73 1.03 14.14
N GLY A 100 -3.66 1.48 15.40
CA GLY A 100 -3.27 2.84 15.75
C GLY A 100 -1.79 3.10 15.49
N GLY A 101 -1.45 4.36 15.23
CA GLY A 101 -0.11 4.80 14.89
C GLY A 101 0.85 4.99 16.07
N ASP A 102 0.35 5.03 17.32
CA ASP A 102 1.14 5.40 18.50
C ASP A 102 2.38 4.54 18.70
N ARG A 103 2.27 3.25 18.45
CA ARG A 103 3.39 2.30 18.54
C ARG A 103 4.47 2.54 17.47
N TYR A 104 4.20 3.34 16.46
CA TYR A 104 5.07 3.58 15.30
C TYR A 104 5.80 4.93 15.33
N ALA A 105 5.66 5.69 16.41
CA ALA A 105 6.30 7.00 16.57
C ALA A 105 7.85 6.94 16.47
N GLY A 106 8.45 5.85 16.95
CA GLY A 106 9.90 5.64 16.93
C GLY A 106 10.44 5.07 15.60
N ASN A 107 9.58 4.67 14.69
CA ASN A 107 9.96 4.03 13.41
C ASN A 107 9.32 4.73 12.20
N TYR A 108 8.16 4.32 11.70
CA TYR A 108 7.59 4.84 10.44
C TYR A 108 7.23 6.33 10.46
N TYR A 109 7.07 6.93 11.63
CA TYR A 109 6.91 8.38 11.79
C TYR A 109 8.24 9.11 12.07
N ASN A 110 9.35 8.36 12.25
CA ASN A 110 10.67 8.93 12.54
C ASN A 110 11.52 9.04 11.27
N PRO A 111 11.85 10.26 10.80
CA PRO A 111 12.65 10.45 9.58
C PRO A 111 14.03 9.79 9.64
N GLY A 112 14.69 9.82 10.81
CA GLY A 112 16.01 9.19 10.98
C GLY A 112 15.95 7.67 10.86
N TRP A 113 14.90 7.06 11.38
CA TRP A 113 14.69 5.61 11.21
C TRP A 113 14.41 5.27 9.75
N LEU A 114 13.55 6.04 9.06
CA LEU A 114 13.24 5.82 7.64
C LEU A 114 14.50 5.88 6.79
N GLN A 115 15.34 6.91 7.00
CA GLN A 115 16.62 7.04 6.32
C GLN A 115 17.53 5.83 6.56
N ALA A 116 17.65 5.38 7.81
CA ALA A 116 18.45 4.22 8.17
C ALA A 116 17.93 2.92 7.51
N GLN A 117 16.62 2.84 7.21
CA GLN A 117 16.01 1.71 6.51
C GLN A 117 16.06 1.88 4.98
N GLY A 118 16.53 3.01 4.44
CA GLY A 118 16.48 3.31 3.02
C GLY A 118 15.05 3.42 2.48
N LEU A 119 14.12 3.86 3.33
CA LEU A 119 12.73 4.14 2.95
C LEU A 119 12.59 5.64 2.70
N ASP A 120 12.35 5.99 1.44
CA ASP A 120 12.11 7.37 1.03
C ASP A 120 10.64 7.55 0.63
N PRO A 121 9.81 8.17 1.47
CA PRO A 121 8.41 8.42 1.16
C PRO A 121 8.18 9.62 0.23
N GLU A 122 9.14 10.53 0.05
CA GLU A 122 8.95 11.82 -0.63
C GLU A 122 8.42 11.68 -2.08
N PRO A 123 8.95 10.79 -2.94
CA PRO A 123 8.40 10.60 -4.28
C PRO A 123 6.94 10.14 -4.26
N HIS A 124 6.57 9.32 -3.28
CA HIS A 124 5.21 8.83 -3.11
C HIS A 124 4.26 9.89 -2.53
N GLU A 125 4.76 10.76 -1.65
CA GLU A 125 4.00 11.93 -1.18
C GLU A 125 3.70 12.89 -2.34
N ALA A 126 4.63 13.05 -3.29
CA ALA A 126 4.38 13.81 -4.51
C ALA A 126 3.26 13.18 -5.34
N THR A 127 3.30 11.86 -5.55
CA THR A 127 2.23 11.11 -6.24
C THR A 127 0.86 11.33 -5.60
N ILE A 128 0.79 11.28 -4.26
CA ILE A 128 -0.47 11.52 -3.53
C ILE A 128 -0.96 12.95 -3.76
N ARG A 129 -0.08 13.95 -3.65
CA ARG A 129 -0.44 15.36 -3.91
C ARG A 129 -1.01 15.55 -5.32
N ASP A 130 -0.35 14.97 -6.32
CA ASP A 130 -0.78 15.06 -7.71
C ASP A 130 -2.13 14.37 -7.92
N PHE A 131 -2.35 13.21 -7.31
CA PHE A 131 -3.66 12.54 -7.35
C PHE A 131 -4.77 13.42 -6.78
N PHE A 132 -4.58 14.02 -5.61
CA PHE A 132 -5.59 14.89 -5.00
C PHE A 132 -5.83 16.18 -5.79
N ALA A 133 -4.83 16.64 -6.55
CA ALA A 133 -4.97 17.82 -7.41
C ALA A 133 -5.66 17.51 -8.75
N THR A 134 -5.45 16.34 -9.32
CA THR A 134 -5.84 16.03 -10.71
C THR A 134 -6.85 14.88 -10.86
N GLY A 135 -6.99 14.04 -9.85
CA GLY A 135 -7.77 12.79 -9.90
C GLY A 135 -7.11 11.70 -10.75
N THR A 136 -5.85 11.89 -11.17
CA THR A 136 -5.12 10.92 -12.00
C THR A 136 -4.03 10.22 -11.19
N TRP A 137 -3.71 8.98 -11.56
CA TRP A 137 -2.64 8.20 -10.96
C TRP A 137 -1.57 7.93 -12.03
N PRO A 138 -0.28 8.01 -11.70
CA PRO A 138 0.78 7.69 -12.65
C PRO A 138 0.72 6.22 -13.07
N ALA A 139 1.06 5.96 -14.33
CA ALA A 139 1.09 4.62 -14.92
C ALA A 139 2.25 3.77 -14.37
#